data_2e5c15ef5b9e7624d002164a3eafecd4
#
_entry.id   2e5c15ef5b9e7624d002164a3eafecd4
#
_cell.length_a   1.000
_cell.length_b   1.000
_cell.length_c   1.000
_cell.angle_alpha   90.00
_cell.angle_beta   90.00
_cell.angle_gamma   90.00
#
_symmetry.space_group_name_H-M   'P 1'
#
loop_
_entity.id
_entity.type
_entity.pdbx_description
1 polymer ?
#
loop_
_entity_poly.entity_id
_entity_poly.type
_entity_poly.pdbx_seq_one_letter_code
_entity_poly.pdbx_strand_id
1 'polypeptide(L)'
;MKKILTILALTLALAAPALAQNTTQKINKKNLVIKEWNTEPRSGKKVLDHVTTFDADGKKIEEIEYGSEGQKWRKRFEYGADGKCVKEMVYNDRNKLETVKKYEYNEFGRKKTQYNYNAKGKLLTIKVFEYIAEDA
;
A
#
# COMPACT_ATOMS: atom_id res chain seq x y z
N MET A 1 -15.77 -68.10 -40.37
CA MET A 1 -15.26 -66.74 -40.42
C MET A 1 -15.87 -65.94 -39.29
N LYS A 2 -15.12 -65.64 -38.26
CA LYS A 2 -15.58 -64.79 -37.15
C LYS A 2 -15.27 -63.33 -37.51
N LYS A 3 -16.29 -62.52 -37.67
CA LYS A 3 -16.13 -61.07 -37.85
C LYS A 3 -15.90 -60.45 -36.47
N ILE A 4 -14.72 -59.91 -36.24
CA ILE A 4 -14.39 -59.14 -35.05
C ILE A 4 -14.92 -57.71 -35.27
N LEU A 5 -15.95 -57.33 -34.53
CA LEU A 5 -16.49 -55.99 -34.52
C LEU A 5 -15.67 -55.18 -33.51
N THR A 6 -14.76 -54.37 -34.02
CA THR A 6 -14.00 -53.46 -33.18
C THR A 6 -14.86 -52.24 -32.87
N ILE A 7 -15.38 -52.18 -31.63
CA ILE A 7 -16.09 -51.02 -31.13
C ILE A 7 -15.00 -49.98 -30.71
N LEU A 8 -14.87 -48.96 -31.54
CA LEU A 8 -14.03 -47.79 -31.17
C LEU A 8 -14.82 -46.94 -30.18
N ALA A 9 -14.50 -47.09 -28.90
CA ALA A 9 -15.03 -46.21 -27.86
C ALA A 9 -14.35 -44.84 -27.96
N LEU A 10 -15.05 -43.88 -28.53
CA LEU A 10 -14.62 -42.48 -28.55
C LEU A 10 -14.89 -41.89 -27.15
N THR A 11 -13.88 -41.91 -26.27
CA THR A 11 -13.95 -41.21 -24.99
C THR A 11 -13.82 -39.71 -25.28
N LEU A 12 -14.95 -39.02 -25.25
CA LEU A 12 -15.01 -37.59 -25.27
C LEU A 12 -14.51 -37.07 -23.89
N ALA A 13 -13.26 -36.73 -23.79
CA ALA A 13 -12.73 -36.05 -22.60
C ALA A 13 -13.33 -34.64 -22.61
N LEU A 14 -14.36 -34.44 -21.80
CA LEU A 14 -14.84 -33.12 -21.43
C LEU A 14 -13.75 -32.49 -20.57
N ALA A 15 -12.90 -31.68 -21.22
CA ALA A 15 -12.04 -30.77 -20.50
C ALA A 15 -12.95 -29.75 -19.79
N ALA A 16 -13.19 -29.97 -18.52
CA ALA A 16 -13.80 -28.94 -17.68
C ALA A 16 -12.89 -27.71 -17.72
N PRO A 17 -13.42 -26.50 -17.97
CA PRO A 17 -12.60 -25.30 -17.85
C PRO A 17 -12.11 -25.26 -16.40
N ALA A 18 -10.80 -25.33 -16.22
CA ALA A 18 -10.20 -25.04 -14.95
C ALA A 18 -10.60 -23.59 -14.63
N LEU A 19 -11.56 -23.41 -13.73
CA LEU A 19 -11.80 -22.13 -13.11
C LEU A 19 -10.48 -21.75 -12.46
N ALA A 20 -9.75 -20.86 -13.11
CA ALA A 20 -8.58 -20.23 -12.51
C ALA A 20 -9.08 -19.57 -11.22
N GLN A 21 -8.89 -20.27 -10.09
CA GLN A 21 -9.06 -19.62 -8.80
C GLN A 21 -8.00 -18.54 -8.77
N ASN A 22 -8.42 -17.27 -8.95
CA ASN A 22 -7.63 -16.13 -8.60
C ASN A 22 -7.39 -16.18 -7.09
N THR A 23 -6.51 -17.06 -6.67
CA THR A 23 -5.88 -16.94 -5.35
C THR A 23 -5.02 -15.70 -5.45
N THR A 24 -5.57 -14.55 -5.05
CA THR A 24 -4.80 -13.35 -4.79
C THR A 24 -3.83 -13.74 -3.68
N GLN A 25 -2.62 -14.15 -4.06
CA GLN A 25 -1.58 -14.43 -3.10
C GLN A 25 -1.30 -13.13 -2.36
N LYS A 26 -1.71 -13.08 -1.10
CA LYS A 26 -1.46 -11.94 -0.23
C LYS A 26 0.06 -11.84 -0.06
N ILE A 27 0.65 -10.82 -0.66
CA ILE A 27 2.10 -10.57 -0.56
C ILE A 27 2.46 -10.37 0.90
N ASN A 28 3.50 -11.07 1.37
CA ASN A 28 4.05 -10.83 2.69
C ASN A 28 4.76 -9.48 2.70
N LYS A 29 4.26 -8.56 3.52
CA LYS A 29 4.79 -7.19 3.61
C LYS A 29 6.00 -7.03 4.55
N LYS A 30 6.44 -8.09 5.21
CA LYS A 30 7.62 -8.01 6.10
C LYS A 30 8.86 -7.63 5.33
N ASN A 31 9.47 -6.51 5.71
CA ASN A 31 10.66 -5.93 5.07
C ASN A 31 10.50 -5.74 3.55
N LEU A 32 9.27 -5.56 3.08
CA LEU A 32 8.98 -5.36 1.66
C LEU A 32 9.37 -3.94 1.23
N VAL A 33 9.95 -3.83 0.06
CA VAL A 33 10.14 -2.57 -0.66
C VAL A 33 9.42 -2.66 -1.99
N ILE A 34 8.49 -1.75 -2.23
CA ILE A 34 7.78 -1.64 -3.49
C ILE A 34 8.36 -0.46 -4.25
N LYS A 35 8.84 -0.69 -5.46
CA LYS A 35 9.30 0.34 -6.39
C LYS A 35 8.35 0.41 -7.58
N GLU A 36 7.81 1.59 -7.83
CA GLU A 36 6.93 1.88 -8.95
C GLU A 36 7.71 2.67 -10.00
N TRP A 37 7.65 2.20 -11.25
CA TRP A 37 8.40 2.77 -12.36
C TRP A 37 7.45 3.26 -13.45
N ASN A 38 7.70 4.46 -13.94
CA ASN A 38 7.09 4.94 -15.17
C ASN A 38 8.00 4.61 -16.35
N THR A 39 7.40 4.08 -17.41
CA THR A 39 8.10 3.80 -18.66
C THR A 39 7.61 4.75 -19.74
N GLU A 40 8.53 5.47 -20.36
CA GLU A 40 8.22 6.31 -21.50
C GLU A 40 7.94 5.43 -22.74
N PRO A 41 6.75 5.52 -23.37
CA PRO A 41 6.37 4.59 -24.43
C PRO A 41 7.27 4.63 -25.68
N ARG A 42 7.85 5.80 -25.99
CA ARG A 42 8.68 5.99 -27.19
C ARG A 42 10.11 5.48 -27.02
N SER A 43 10.75 5.79 -25.90
CA SER A 43 12.15 5.47 -25.63
C SER A 43 12.35 4.18 -24.85
N GLY A 44 11.30 3.70 -24.16
CA GLY A 44 11.39 2.60 -23.20
C GLY A 44 12.16 2.96 -21.91
N LYS A 45 12.48 4.25 -21.71
CA LYS A 45 13.19 4.72 -20.53
C LYS A 45 12.31 4.53 -19.29
N LYS A 46 12.86 3.88 -18.27
CA LYS A 46 12.23 3.71 -16.96
C LYS A 46 12.71 4.80 -16.02
N VAL A 47 11.75 5.44 -15.36
CA VAL A 47 12.00 6.45 -14.32
C VAL A 47 11.31 6.00 -13.05
N LEU A 48 12.04 6.02 -11.94
CA LEU A 48 11.47 5.71 -10.63
C LEU A 48 10.45 6.78 -10.25
N ASP A 49 9.22 6.34 -9.94
CA ASP A 49 8.10 7.21 -9.62
C ASP A 49 7.79 7.24 -8.13
N HIS A 50 7.71 6.06 -7.51
CA HIS A 50 7.33 5.93 -6.12
C HIS A 50 8.05 4.75 -5.45
N VAL A 51 8.42 4.93 -4.18
CA VAL A 51 8.98 3.86 -3.34
C VAL A 51 8.23 3.79 -2.02
N THR A 52 7.76 2.60 -1.67
CA THR A 52 7.12 2.31 -0.39
C THR A 52 7.94 1.26 0.35
N THR A 53 8.28 1.54 1.61
CA THR A 53 9.06 0.63 2.46
C THR A 53 8.24 0.20 3.67
N PHE A 54 8.27 -1.10 3.95
CA PHE A 54 7.63 -1.73 5.11
C PHE A 54 8.67 -2.28 6.07
N ASP A 55 8.35 -2.28 7.36
CA ASP A 55 9.20 -2.83 8.41
C ASP A 55 9.05 -4.35 8.58
N ALA A 56 9.74 -4.89 9.61
CA ALA A 56 9.70 -6.32 9.93
C ALA A 56 8.30 -6.81 10.36
N ASP A 57 7.41 -5.92 10.79
CA ASP A 57 6.03 -6.23 11.15
C ASP A 57 5.05 -6.03 9.99
N GLY A 58 5.55 -5.64 8.81
CA GLY A 58 4.75 -5.38 7.63
C GLY A 58 4.00 -4.05 7.67
N LYS A 59 4.46 -3.11 8.49
CA LYS A 59 3.92 -1.76 8.56
C LYS A 59 4.68 -0.80 7.66
N LYS A 60 3.95 0.08 6.97
CA LYS A 60 4.55 1.08 6.11
C LYS A 60 5.31 2.12 6.94
N ILE A 61 6.63 2.21 6.77
CA ILE A 61 7.49 3.14 7.50
C ILE A 61 7.97 4.32 6.67
N GLU A 62 7.94 4.19 5.35
CA GLU A 62 8.38 5.26 4.46
C GLU A 62 7.67 5.22 3.11
N GLU A 63 7.39 6.39 2.56
CA GLU A 63 6.98 6.63 1.18
C GLU A 63 7.80 7.75 0.59
N ILE A 64 8.28 7.57 -0.63
CA ILE A 64 9.00 8.61 -1.37
C ILE A 64 8.36 8.74 -2.74
N GLU A 65 8.01 9.96 -3.12
CA GLU A 65 7.59 10.28 -4.47
C GLU A 65 8.69 11.04 -5.21
N TYR A 66 8.92 10.63 -6.45
CA TYR A 66 9.90 11.21 -7.33
C TYR A 66 9.24 11.93 -8.49
N GLY A 67 9.91 12.97 -8.97
CA GLY A 67 9.56 13.69 -10.19
C GLY A 67 10.75 13.73 -11.13
N SER A 68 10.66 14.54 -12.17
CA SER A 68 11.73 14.73 -13.18
C SER A 68 13.07 15.19 -12.58
N GLU A 69 13.04 15.90 -11.46
CA GLU A 69 14.20 16.47 -10.79
C GLU A 69 14.63 15.74 -9.52
N GLY A 70 14.12 14.53 -9.28
CA GLY A 70 14.42 13.73 -8.11
C GLY A 70 13.26 13.68 -7.11
N GLN A 71 13.56 13.61 -5.81
CA GLN A 71 12.55 13.52 -4.77
C GLN A 71 11.63 14.74 -4.77
N LYS A 72 10.32 14.51 -4.83
CA LYS A 72 9.30 15.56 -4.60
C LYS A 72 9.02 15.72 -3.13
N TRP A 73 8.78 14.59 -2.45
CA TRP A 73 8.55 14.53 -1.01
C TRP A 73 8.91 13.14 -0.49
N ARG A 74 9.11 13.06 0.82
CA ARG A 74 9.31 11.83 1.57
C ARG A 74 8.47 11.88 2.84
N LYS A 75 7.74 10.81 3.12
CA LYS A 75 6.97 10.62 4.35
C LYS A 75 7.57 9.50 5.17
N ARG A 76 7.63 9.69 6.47
CA ARG A 76 7.95 8.64 7.43
C ARG A 76 6.83 8.47 8.44
N PHE A 77 6.61 7.23 8.85
CA PHE A 77 5.52 6.85 9.75
C PHE A 77 6.07 6.15 10.98
N GLU A 78 5.54 6.51 12.15
CA GLU A 78 5.82 5.83 13.41
C GLU A 78 4.52 5.24 13.96
N TYR A 79 4.63 4.07 14.59
CA TYR A 79 3.50 3.30 15.10
C TYR A 79 3.58 3.13 16.61
N GLY A 80 2.43 3.15 17.27
CA GLY A 80 2.31 2.80 18.68
C GLY A 80 2.32 1.30 18.93
N ALA A 81 2.31 0.89 20.18
CA ALA A 81 2.31 -0.51 20.60
C ALA A 81 1.10 -1.30 20.10
N ASP A 82 -0.03 -0.63 19.89
CA ASP A 82 -1.27 -1.19 19.31
C ASP A 82 -1.23 -1.34 17.78
N GLY A 83 -0.14 -0.93 17.14
CA GLY A 83 0.04 -1.00 15.70
C GLY A 83 -0.61 0.11 14.90
N LYS A 84 -1.15 1.16 15.55
CA LYS A 84 -1.70 2.33 14.87
C LYS A 84 -0.64 3.40 14.64
N CYS A 85 -0.71 4.07 13.50
CA CYS A 85 0.17 5.18 13.19
C CYS A 85 -0.08 6.34 14.17
N VAL A 86 0.96 6.73 14.91
CA VAL A 86 0.88 7.83 15.89
C VAL A 86 1.57 9.10 15.40
N LYS A 87 2.43 8.99 14.39
CA LYS A 87 3.18 10.12 13.88
C LYS A 87 3.49 9.97 12.40
N GLU A 88 3.31 11.04 11.66
CA GLU A 88 3.69 11.16 10.25
C GLU A 88 4.57 12.40 10.08
N MET A 89 5.73 12.22 9.46
CA MET A 89 6.68 13.29 9.15
C MET A 89 6.78 13.46 7.65
N VAL A 90 6.68 14.69 7.16
CA VAL A 90 6.78 15.03 5.74
C VAL A 90 8.04 15.85 5.51
N TYR A 91 8.87 15.38 4.59
CA TYR A 91 10.08 16.03 4.11
C TYR A 91 9.89 16.52 2.68
N ASN A 92 10.48 17.67 2.36
CA ASN A 92 10.39 18.26 1.03
C ASN A 92 11.40 17.65 0.03
N ASP A 93 11.48 18.26 -1.15
CA ASP A 93 12.40 17.88 -2.23
C ASP A 93 13.89 17.99 -1.85
N ARG A 94 14.22 18.81 -0.86
CA ARG A 94 15.57 18.96 -0.30
C ARG A 94 15.81 18.09 0.93
N ASN A 95 14.88 17.17 1.20
CA ASN A 95 14.94 16.27 2.35
C ASN A 95 14.94 17.00 3.72
N LYS A 96 14.35 18.19 3.76
CA LYS A 96 14.14 18.96 4.98
C LYS A 96 12.73 18.71 5.52
N LEU A 97 12.63 18.55 6.84
CA LEU A 97 11.35 18.38 7.50
C LEU A 97 10.46 19.62 7.28
N GLU A 98 9.23 19.41 6.82
CA GLU A 98 8.22 20.48 6.64
C GLU A 98 7.13 20.43 7.68
N THR A 99 6.53 19.26 7.86
CA THR A 99 5.39 19.09 8.76
C THR A 99 5.50 17.81 9.56
N VAL A 100 4.90 17.83 10.75
CA VAL A 100 4.71 16.66 11.60
C VAL A 100 3.25 16.58 12.00
N LYS A 101 2.64 15.42 11.78
CA LYS A 101 1.29 15.12 12.26
C LYS A 101 1.39 14.08 13.37
N LYS A 102 0.68 14.32 14.48
CA LYS A 102 0.52 13.35 15.56
C LYS A 102 -0.95 12.99 15.70
N TYR A 103 -1.22 11.72 15.95
CA TYR A 103 -2.57 11.18 16.02
C TYR A 103 -2.87 10.59 17.39
N GLU A 104 -4.07 10.87 17.88
CA GLU A 104 -4.69 10.16 18.98
C GLU A 104 -5.91 9.38 18.49
N TYR A 105 -6.17 8.24 19.11
CA TYR A 105 -7.25 7.33 18.75
C TYR A 105 -8.24 7.19 19.91
N ASN A 106 -9.51 6.99 19.56
CA ASN A 106 -10.55 6.69 20.53
C ASN A 106 -10.55 5.20 20.91
N GLU A 107 -11.41 4.81 21.84
CA GLU A 107 -11.58 3.44 22.32
C GLU A 107 -11.94 2.43 21.21
N PHE A 108 -12.56 2.89 20.12
CA PHE A 108 -12.93 2.07 18.94
C PHE A 108 -11.81 1.98 17.91
N GLY A 109 -10.65 2.55 18.19
CA GLY A 109 -9.49 2.52 17.30
C GLY A 109 -9.60 3.46 16.10
N ARG A 110 -10.47 4.47 16.16
CA ARG A 110 -10.59 5.52 15.13
C ARG A 110 -9.88 6.80 15.59
N LYS A 111 -9.40 7.59 14.64
CA LYS A 111 -8.75 8.86 14.95
C LYS A 111 -9.67 9.76 15.76
N LYS A 112 -9.21 10.22 16.91
CA LYS A 112 -9.89 11.18 17.78
C LYS A 112 -9.41 12.60 17.50
N THR A 113 -8.09 12.79 17.48
CA THR A 113 -7.46 14.09 17.32
C THR A 113 -6.22 13.97 16.44
N GLN A 114 -5.98 14.98 15.62
CA GLN A 114 -4.78 15.14 14.82
C GLN A 114 -4.16 16.50 15.14
N TYR A 115 -2.89 16.48 15.55
CA TYR A 115 -2.09 17.67 15.81
C TYR A 115 -1.15 17.92 14.64
N ASN A 116 -1.20 19.10 14.06
CA ASN A 116 -0.36 19.49 12.93
C ASN A 116 0.68 20.50 13.38
N TYR A 117 1.95 20.15 13.22
CA TYR A 117 3.10 20.97 13.60
C TYR A 117 3.87 21.41 12.35
N ASN A 118 4.52 22.59 12.42
CA ASN A 118 5.51 23.00 11.44
C ASN A 118 6.88 22.33 11.72
N ALA A 119 7.86 22.60 10.85
CA ALA A 119 9.21 22.05 10.96
C ALA A 119 9.94 22.45 12.28
N LYS A 120 9.56 23.57 12.89
CA LYS A 120 10.12 24.07 14.16
C LYS A 120 9.44 23.50 15.40
N GLY A 121 8.46 22.61 15.22
CA GLY A 121 7.70 22.03 16.32
C GLY A 121 6.58 22.91 16.87
N LYS A 122 6.24 24.01 16.17
CA LYS A 122 5.09 24.86 16.54
C LYS A 122 3.79 24.19 16.11
N LEU A 123 2.86 24.08 17.04
CA LEU A 123 1.49 23.61 16.74
C LEU A 123 0.77 24.64 15.87
N LEU A 124 0.33 24.21 14.69
CA LEU A 124 -0.40 25.05 13.74
C LEU A 124 -1.91 24.89 13.84
N THR A 125 -2.37 23.65 13.85
CA THR A 125 -3.79 23.31 13.89
C THR A 125 -4.03 22.04 14.69
N ILE A 126 -5.25 21.94 15.25
CA ILE A 126 -5.77 20.73 15.88
C ILE A 126 -7.03 20.34 15.10
N LYS A 127 -7.06 19.12 14.60
CA LYS A 127 -8.21 18.55 13.93
C LYS A 127 -8.89 17.54 14.85
N VAL A 128 -10.17 17.73 15.09
CA VAL A 128 -11.00 16.82 15.90
C VAL A 128 -11.94 16.05 14.99
N PHE A 129 -12.04 14.74 15.20
CA PHE A 129 -12.89 13.85 14.42
C PHE A 129 -14.15 13.51 15.23
N GLU A 130 -15.31 13.72 14.66
CA GLU A 130 -16.60 13.26 15.18
C GLU A 130 -17.12 12.14 14.28
N TYR A 131 -17.59 11.08 14.90
CA TYR A 131 -18.19 9.93 14.21
C TYR A 131 -19.65 9.84 14.57
N ILE A 132 -20.52 10.20 13.63
CA ILE A 132 -21.97 10.19 13.81
C ILE A 132 -22.51 9.03 12.99
N ALA A 133 -23.09 8.03 13.68
CA ALA A 133 -23.79 6.93 13.04
C ALA A 133 -25.28 7.26 13.02
N GLU A 134 -25.93 7.12 11.87
CA GLU A 134 -27.39 7.14 11.80
C GLU A 134 -27.92 5.80 12.31
N ASP A 135 -28.85 5.83 13.24
CA ASP A 135 -29.59 4.64 13.66
C ASP A 135 -30.43 4.13 12.48
N ALA A 136 -30.18 2.89 12.10
CA ALA A 136 -30.89 2.25 11.00
C ALA A 136 -32.34 1.89 11.41
#